data_1a79c3c90308de2ed50a2f3cfb7b271d
#
_entry.id   1a79c3c90308de2ed50a2f3cfb7b271d
#
_cell.length_a   1.000
_cell.length_b   1.000
_cell.length_c   1.000
_cell.angle_alpha   90.00
_cell.angle_beta   90.00
_cell.angle_gamma   90.00
#
_symmetry.space_group_name_H-M   'P 1'
#
loop_
_entity.id
_entity.type
_entity.pdbx_description
1 polymer ?
#
loop_
_entity_poly.entity_id
_entity_poly.type
_entity_poly.pdbx_seq_one_letter_code
_entity_poly.pdbx_strand_id
1 'polypeptide(L)'
;MKIAIEAQRIFRPDKHGMDFVALETIRELQKRNDGNEYYIIVAPGADRCLEESANLSIVEVACPTYPLWEQTALPLAVKRLGADLLHCTSNTAPLCCPVPLVLTLHDIIYLEPRLHRSPSLYQEMGWHYRRLTVPRILKKCRKIITVSHFERNRIREALNIPADRITTIYNGCNKHFRPMDDIDMQVVNRYIPQKDFLFFLGNTDPKKNAARVLKAYRLYLEQSSVKRPLLIADLTESRIDSLLQQEGIGNALKQHLYYPGYIRNADLATLYN
;
A
#
# COMPACT_ATOMS: atom_id res chain seq x y z
N MET A 1 -27.05 5.92 -6.13
CA MET A 1 -26.75 5.59 -4.73
C MET A 1 -25.70 6.52 -4.19
N LYS A 2 -25.74 6.80 -2.88
CA LYS A 2 -24.68 7.52 -2.16
C LYS A 2 -23.68 6.51 -1.57
N ILE A 3 -22.48 6.48 -2.09
CA ILE A 3 -21.45 5.51 -1.70
C ILE A 3 -20.33 6.24 -0.96
N ALA A 4 -20.18 5.95 0.34
CA ALA A 4 -19.05 6.42 1.13
C ALA A 4 -17.84 5.48 0.91
N ILE A 5 -16.66 6.04 0.68
CA ILE A 5 -15.41 5.29 0.53
C ILE A 5 -14.43 5.77 1.58
N GLU A 6 -14.00 4.86 2.44
CA GLU A 6 -12.91 5.09 3.37
C GLU A 6 -11.59 5.14 2.60
N ALA A 7 -10.89 6.26 2.69
CA ALA A 7 -9.61 6.49 2.06
C ALA A 7 -8.73 7.39 2.96
N GLN A 8 -8.74 7.09 4.27
CA GLN A 8 -8.15 7.92 5.33
C GLN A 8 -6.74 8.43 5.00
N ARG A 9 -5.91 7.62 4.33
CA ARG A 9 -4.48 7.87 4.18
C ARG A 9 -4.04 8.43 2.83
N ILE A 10 -4.97 8.67 1.89
CA ILE A 10 -4.56 9.08 0.53
C ILE A 10 -3.94 10.49 0.47
N PHE A 11 -4.19 11.37 1.46
CA PHE A 11 -3.60 12.71 1.50
C PHE A 11 -2.29 12.81 2.28
N ARG A 12 -1.74 11.68 2.75
CA ARG A 12 -0.41 11.67 3.33
C ARG A 12 0.68 11.75 2.24
N PRO A 13 1.83 12.41 2.49
CA PRO A 13 2.92 12.51 1.52
C PRO A 13 3.48 11.15 1.11
N ASP A 14 3.78 10.30 2.09
CA ASP A 14 4.40 8.98 1.86
C ASP A 14 3.33 7.90 1.79
N LYS A 15 2.84 7.65 0.58
CA LYS A 15 1.85 6.61 0.30
C LYS A 15 2.50 5.26 0.10
N HIS A 16 1.80 4.21 0.51
CA HIS A 16 2.16 2.81 0.29
C HIS A 16 1.15 2.09 -0.61
N GLY A 17 1.41 0.83 -0.95
CA GLY A 17 0.64 0.09 -1.94
C GLY A 17 -0.89 0.16 -1.77
N MET A 18 -1.42 -0.05 -0.55
CA MET A 18 -2.88 0.02 -0.30
C MET A 18 -3.45 1.42 -0.54
N ASP A 19 -2.70 2.47 -0.21
CA ASP A 19 -3.15 3.85 -0.41
C ASP A 19 -3.24 4.18 -1.91
N PHE A 20 -2.30 3.66 -2.72
CA PHE A 20 -2.36 3.78 -4.18
C PHE A 20 -3.50 2.97 -4.78
N VAL A 21 -3.76 1.76 -4.30
CA VAL A 21 -4.92 0.97 -4.77
C VAL A 21 -6.23 1.71 -4.49
N ALA A 22 -6.38 2.30 -3.30
CA ALA A 22 -7.54 3.12 -2.98
C ALA A 22 -7.65 4.34 -3.91
N LEU A 23 -6.57 5.11 -4.05
CA LEU A 23 -6.53 6.32 -4.87
C LEU A 23 -6.85 6.03 -6.34
N GLU A 24 -6.21 5.03 -6.95
CA GLU A 24 -6.45 4.70 -8.35
C GLU A 24 -7.87 4.13 -8.58
N THR A 25 -8.40 3.35 -7.62
CA THR A 25 -9.79 2.89 -7.67
C THR A 25 -10.75 4.09 -7.65
N ILE A 26 -10.52 5.06 -6.77
CA ILE A 26 -11.35 6.28 -6.67
C ILE A 26 -11.26 7.10 -7.95
N ARG A 27 -10.07 7.27 -8.52
CA ARG A 27 -9.88 7.98 -9.81
C ARG A 27 -10.63 7.31 -10.97
N GLU A 28 -10.70 5.99 -11.00
CA GLU A 28 -11.47 5.28 -12.03
C GLU A 28 -12.99 5.38 -11.77
N LEU A 29 -13.45 5.39 -10.52
CA LEU A 29 -14.85 5.65 -10.17
C LEU A 29 -15.26 7.07 -10.53
N GLN A 30 -14.40 8.06 -10.34
CA GLN A 30 -14.62 9.45 -10.70
C GLN A 30 -14.96 9.64 -12.19
N LYS A 31 -14.37 8.81 -13.06
CA LYS A 31 -14.59 8.85 -14.51
C LYS A 31 -15.92 8.20 -14.94
N ARG A 32 -16.60 7.52 -14.03
CA ARG A 32 -17.83 6.79 -14.36
C ARG A 32 -19.04 7.71 -14.35
N ASN A 33 -19.94 7.48 -15.29
CA ASN A 33 -21.27 8.08 -15.31
C ASN A 33 -22.30 6.98 -15.04
N ASP A 34 -22.32 6.48 -13.80
CA ASP A 34 -23.19 5.36 -13.39
C ASP A 34 -24.34 5.79 -12.47
N GLY A 35 -24.55 7.12 -12.34
CA GLY A 35 -25.60 7.72 -11.52
C GLY A 35 -25.36 7.57 -10.00
N ASN A 36 -24.17 7.18 -9.57
CA ASN A 36 -23.77 7.14 -8.18
C ASN A 36 -23.09 8.45 -7.76
N GLU A 37 -23.26 8.80 -6.47
CA GLU A 37 -22.54 9.88 -5.79
C GLU A 37 -21.50 9.25 -4.86
N TYR A 38 -20.24 9.62 -5.01
CA TYR A 38 -19.13 9.09 -4.22
C TYR A 38 -18.66 10.11 -3.19
N TYR A 39 -18.66 9.74 -1.92
CA TYR A 39 -18.16 10.53 -0.81
C TYR A 39 -16.86 9.92 -0.28
N ILE A 40 -15.73 10.56 -0.59
CA ILE A 40 -14.41 10.08 -0.22
C ILE A 40 -14.03 10.62 1.15
N ILE A 41 -14.03 9.77 2.17
CA ILE A 41 -13.77 10.15 3.55
C ILE A 41 -12.27 9.97 3.83
N VAL A 42 -11.58 11.07 4.10
CA VAL A 42 -10.12 11.15 4.25
C VAL A 42 -9.74 11.81 5.58
N ALA A 43 -8.53 11.56 6.07
CA ALA A 43 -7.92 12.43 7.07
C ALA A 43 -7.28 13.65 6.39
N PRO A 44 -7.20 14.81 7.07
CA PRO A 44 -6.42 15.94 6.58
C PRO A 44 -4.98 15.56 6.28
N GLY A 45 -4.45 16.09 5.18
CA GLY A 45 -3.07 15.81 4.75
C GLY A 45 -2.55 16.83 3.76
N ALA A 46 -1.23 16.85 3.55
CA ALA A 46 -0.57 17.84 2.69
C ALA A 46 -0.65 17.50 1.20
N ASP A 47 -0.76 16.21 0.85
CA ASP A 47 -0.79 15.78 -0.55
C ASP A 47 -2.21 15.74 -1.10
N ARG A 48 -2.62 16.79 -1.80
CA ARG A 48 -3.94 16.95 -2.43
C ARG A 48 -4.03 16.23 -3.78
N CYS A 49 -3.78 14.94 -3.77
CA CYS A 49 -3.68 14.09 -4.97
C CYS A 49 -5.02 13.74 -5.64
N LEU A 50 -6.14 14.15 -5.09
CA LEU A 50 -7.50 13.93 -5.60
C LEU A 50 -8.28 15.26 -5.56
N GLU A 51 -9.03 15.54 -6.62
CA GLU A 51 -9.91 16.68 -6.74
C GLU A 51 -11.38 16.24 -6.79
N GLU A 52 -12.29 17.11 -6.40
CA GLU A 52 -13.73 16.86 -6.50
C GLU A 52 -14.21 16.89 -7.95
N SER A 53 -15.34 16.27 -8.22
CA SER A 53 -16.01 16.29 -9.52
C SER A 53 -17.53 16.24 -9.35
N ALA A 54 -18.27 16.27 -10.45
CA ALA A 54 -19.74 16.24 -10.41
C ALA A 54 -20.34 15.05 -9.66
N ASN A 55 -19.64 13.89 -9.64
CA ASN A 55 -20.09 12.67 -8.98
C ASN A 55 -19.26 12.30 -7.73
N LEU A 56 -18.25 13.13 -7.36
CA LEU A 56 -17.32 12.80 -6.28
C LEU A 56 -17.04 14.01 -5.39
N SER A 57 -17.31 13.89 -4.10
CA SER A 57 -17.04 14.88 -3.06
C SER A 57 -16.02 14.36 -2.04
N ILE A 58 -15.17 15.22 -1.53
CA ILE A 58 -14.15 14.92 -0.52
C ILE A 58 -14.62 15.36 0.86
N VAL A 59 -14.62 14.46 1.82
CA VAL A 59 -15.02 14.70 3.20
C VAL A 59 -13.84 14.51 4.13
N GLU A 60 -13.28 15.62 4.60
CA GLU A 60 -12.17 15.57 5.56
C GLU A 60 -12.67 15.38 6.98
N VAL A 61 -12.13 14.37 7.65
CA VAL A 61 -12.46 14.03 9.04
C VAL A 61 -11.17 13.90 9.84
N ALA A 62 -10.95 14.87 10.74
CA ALA A 62 -9.82 14.86 11.67
C ALA A 62 -10.13 14.00 12.90
N CYS A 63 -9.15 13.20 13.34
CA CYS A 63 -9.23 12.45 14.59
C CYS A 63 -7.82 12.10 15.09
N PRO A 64 -7.57 12.09 16.41
CA PRO A 64 -6.22 11.91 16.97
C PRO A 64 -5.55 10.57 16.65
N THR A 65 -6.33 9.49 16.55
CA THR A 65 -5.79 8.16 16.32
C THR A 65 -6.60 7.40 15.27
N TYR A 66 -5.94 6.48 14.56
CA TYR A 66 -6.61 5.66 13.54
C TYR A 66 -7.76 4.81 14.10
N PRO A 67 -7.62 4.07 15.23
CA PRO A 67 -8.73 3.29 15.77
C PRO A 67 -9.95 4.14 16.14
N LEU A 68 -9.72 5.31 16.74
CA LEU A 68 -10.81 6.23 17.09
C LEU A 68 -11.46 6.81 15.84
N TRP A 69 -10.66 7.18 14.84
CA TRP A 69 -11.16 7.64 13.55
C TRP A 69 -12.06 6.59 12.89
N GLU A 70 -11.58 5.35 12.80
CA GLU A 70 -12.30 4.27 12.14
C GLU A 70 -13.56 3.83 12.91
N GLN A 71 -13.49 3.74 14.24
CA GLN A 71 -14.58 3.19 15.04
C GLN A 71 -15.64 4.21 15.41
N THR A 72 -15.36 5.51 15.35
CA THR A 72 -16.30 6.57 15.75
C THR A 72 -16.51 7.63 14.68
N ALA A 73 -15.46 8.31 14.24
CA ALA A 73 -15.58 9.44 13.32
C ALA A 73 -16.09 9.01 11.94
N LEU A 74 -15.60 7.90 11.40
CA LEU A 74 -16.03 7.34 10.11
C LEU A 74 -17.53 6.95 10.12
N PRO A 75 -18.07 6.13 11.07
CA PRO A 75 -19.49 5.84 11.12
C PRO A 75 -20.39 7.07 11.28
N LEU A 76 -19.94 8.08 12.05
CA LEU A 76 -20.67 9.33 12.22
C LEU A 76 -20.71 10.13 10.91
N ALA A 77 -19.61 10.22 10.17
CA ALA A 77 -19.55 10.85 8.88
C ALA A 77 -20.48 10.14 7.88
N VAL A 78 -20.41 8.82 7.78
CA VAL A 78 -21.29 7.99 6.92
C VAL A 78 -22.77 8.26 7.21
N LYS A 79 -23.15 8.30 8.50
CA LYS A 79 -24.52 8.61 8.92
C LYS A 79 -24.95 10.03 8.53
N ARG A 80 -24.08 11.03 8.74
CA ARG A 80 -24.37 12.46 8.40
C ARG A 80 -24.54 12.67 6.90
N LEU A 81 -23.79 11.95 6.09
CA LEU A 81 -23.86 12.01 4.62
C LEU A 81 -25.12 11.32 4.06
N GLY A 82 -25.82 10.52 4.89
CA GLY A 82 -26.92 9.70 4.42
C GLY A 82 -26.49 8.70 3.35
N ALA A 83 -25.29 8.12 3.52
CA ALA A 83 -24.77 7.14 2.57
C ALA A 83 -25.57 5.83 2.61
N ASP A 84 -25.72 5.20 1.44
CA ASP A 84 -26.40 3.92 1.27
C ASP A 84 -25.46 2.73 1.49
N LEU A 85 -24.15 2.94 1.34
CA LEU A 85 -23.09 1.94 1.40
C LEU A 85 -21.80 2.57 1.92
N LEU A 86 -21.03 1.80 2.71
CA LEU A 86 -19.65 2.11 3.05
C LEU A 86 -18.71 1.07 2.42
N HIS A 87 -17.71 1.54 1.68
CA HIS A 87 -16.60 0.72 1.21
C HIS A 87 -15.32 1.12 1.96
N CYS A 88 -14.76 0.19 2.75
CA CYS A 88 -13.47 0.36 3.41
C CYS A 88 -12.36 -0.27 2.57
N THR A 89 -11.28 0.47 2.32
CA THR A 89 -10.25 0.10 1.33
C THR A 89 -8.96 -0.44 1.94
N SER A 90 -8.82 -0.45 3.28
CA SER A 90 -7.52 -0.59 3.96
C SER A 90 -7.47 -1.73 5.00
N ASN A 91 -7.96 -2.92 4.68
CA ASN A 91 -7.95 -4.15 5.51
C ASN A 91 -8.81 -4.11 6.77
N THR A 92 -9.27 -2.94 7.22
CA THR A 92 -10.08 -2.78 8.44
C THR A 92 -11.32 -1.93 8.16
N ALA A 93 -12.28 -1.97 9.08
CA ALA A 93 -13.52 -1.20 9.00
C ALA A 93 -14.14 -1.03 10.39
N PRO A 94 -15.15 -0.17 10.56
CA PRO A 94 -15.84 -0.05 11.82
C PRO A 94 -16.60 -1.31 12.21
N LEU A 95 -16.52 -1.70 13.48
CA LEU A 95 -17.28 -2.83 14.05
C LEU A 95 -18.79 -2.56 14.05
N CYS A 96 -19.18 -1.29 14.18
CA CYS A 96 -20.55 -0.82 14.11
C CYS A 96 -20.70 0.12 12.93
N CYS A 97 -21.14 -0.40 11.77
CA CYS A 97 -21.39 0.38 10.57
C CYS A 97 -22.90 0.65 10.46
N PRO A 98 -23.33 1.91 10.22
CA PRO A 98 -24.76 2.26 10.11
C PRO A 98 -25.40 1.82 8.79
N VAL A 99 -24.60 1.39 7.82
CA VAL A 99 -25.02 1.01 6.46
C VAL A 99 -24.37 -0.31 6.04
N PRO A 100 -24.82 -0.97 4.95
CA PRO A 100 -24.12 -2.13 4.39
C PRO A 100 -22.65 -1.83 4.14
N LEU A 101 -21.77 -2.80 4.50
CA LEU A 101 -20.32 -2.66 4.46
C LEU A 101 -19.70 -3.56 3.38
N VAL A 102 -18.88 -2.97 2.54
CA VAL A 102 -17.93 -3.65 1.64
C VAL A 102 -16.52 -3.42 2.17
N LEU A 103 -15.71 -4.47 2.21
CA LEU A 103 -14.32 -4.37 2.67
C LEU A 103 -13.37 -4.89 1.59
N THR A 104 -12.37 -4.10 1.23
CA THR A 104 -11.19 -4.59 0.51
C THR A 104 -10.17 -5.11 1.53
N LEU A 105 -9.97 -6.43 1.53
CA LEU A 105 -9.00 -7.15 2.34
C LEU A 105 -7.85 -7.59 1.45
N HIS A 106 -6.73 -6.89 1.52
CA HIS A 106 -5.58 -7.12 0.65
C HIS A 106 -4.82 -8.39 1.02
N ASP A 107 -4.67 -8.65 2.33
CA ASP A 107 -3.98 -9.80 2.88
C ASP A 107 -4.45 -10.11 4.32
N ILE A 108 -4.02 -11.27 4.83
CA ILE A 108 -4.24 -11.70 6.20
C ILE A 108 -2.92 -11.97 6.96
N ILE A 109 -1.86 -11.31 6.56
CA ILE A 109 -0.52 -11.45 7.14
C ILE A 109 -0.51 -11.27 8.66
N TYR A 110 -1.37 -10.40 9.19
CA TYR A 110 -1.50 -10.18 10.63
C TYR A 110 -2.04 -11.40 11.41
N LEU A 111 -2.56 -12.43 10.74
CA LEU A 111 -2.94 -13.71 11.37
C LEU A 111 -1.78 -14.71 11.44
N GLU A 112 -0.73 -14.52 10.66
CA GLU A 112 0.43 -15.39 10.66
C GLU A 112 1.22 -15.30 11.98
N PRO A 113 1.88 -16.39 12.40
CA PRO A 113 2.81 -16.36 13.51
C PRO A 113 3.95 -15.36 13.20
N ARG A 114 4.31 -14.53 14.17
CA ARG A 114 5.47 -13.66 14.06
C ARG A 114 6.70 -14.33 14.65
N LEU A 115 7.80 -14.30 13.91
CA LEU A 115 9.10 -14.72 14.40
C LEU A 115 9.71 -13.68 15.35
N HIS A 116 9.42 -12.40 15.13
CA HIS A 116 9.94 -11.29 15.94
C HIS A 116 8.84 -10.23 16.20
N ARG A 117 8.90 -9.60 17.38
CA ARG A 117 8.08 -8.42 17.69
C ARG A 117 8.56 -7.22 16.89
N SER A 118 7.65 -6.33 16.54
CA SER A 118 8.03 -5.06 15.92
C SER A 118 8.74 -4.17 16.95
N PRO A 119 9.81 -3.46 16.57
CA PRO A 119 10.44 -2.47 17.44
C PRO A 119 9.53 -1.25 17.71
N SER A 120 8.50 -1.04 16.90
CA SER A 120 7.56 0.07 17.04
C SER A 120 6.31 -0.37 17.82
N LEU A 121 6.03 0.29 18.94
CA LEU A 121 4.80 0.10 19.73
C LEU A 121 3.54 0.35 18.87
N TYR A 122 3.59 1.34 17.99
CA TYR A 122 2.48 1.65 17.07
C TYR A 122 2.17 0.48 16.12
N GLN A 123 3.20 -0.13 15.55
CA GLN A 123 3.01 -1.30 14.68
C GLN A 123 2.50 -2.51 15.47
N GLU A 124 2.96 -2.69 16.70
CA GLU A 124 2.50 -3.76 17.58
C GLU A 124 1.02 -3.60 17.94
N MET A 125 0.63 -2.40 18.35
CA MET A 125 -0.77 -2.07 18.62
C MET A 125 -1.64 -2.28 17.35
N GLY A 126 -1.17 -1.84 16.19
CA GLY A 126 -1.86 -2.02 14.91
C GLY A 126 -2.03 -3.48 14.52
N TRP A 127 -1.07 -4.34 14.86
CA TRP A 127 -1.17 -5.79 14.63
C TRP A 127 -2.25 -6.43 15.52
N HIS A 128 -2.25 -6.13 16.82
CA HIS A 128 -3.28 -6.60 17.76
C HIS A 128 -4.67 -6.10 17.39
N TYR A 129 -4.76 -4.81 17.01
CA TYR A 129 -6.01 -4.22 16.54
C TYR A 129 -6.60 -5.00 15.36
N ARG A 130 -5.81 -5.30 14.32
CA ARG A 130 -6.29 -6.08 13.16
C ARG A 130 -6.71 -7.50 13.54
N ARG A 131 -5.92 -8.19 14.35
CA ARG A 131 -6.27 -9.55 14.82
C ARG A 131 -7.60 -9.61 15.56
N LEU A 132 -7.89 -8.55 16.32
CA LEU A 132 -9.12 -8.46 17.11
C LEU A 132 -10.32 -8.03 16.27
N THR A 133 -10.15 -7.05 15.40
CA THR A 133 -11.26 -6.40 14.69
C THR A 133 -11.63 -7.10 13.39
N VAL A 134 -10.66 -7.49 12.55
CA VAL A 134 -10.96 -7.99 11.19
C VAL A 134 -11.80 -9.26 11.18
N PRO A 135 -11.57 -10.31 12.00
CA PRO A 135 -12.42 -11.49 11.99
C PRO A 135 -13.88 -11.17 12.38
N ARG A 136 -14.11 -10.15 13.22
CA ARG A 136 -15.44 -9.70 13.62
C ARG A 136 -16.14 -8.89 12.52
N ILE A 137 -15.37 -8.02 11.85
CA ILE A 137 -15.86 -7.20 10.74
C ILE A 137 -16.29 -8.07 9.57
N LEU A 138 -15.48 -9.05 9.19
CA LEU A 138 -15.76 -9.94 8.05
C LEU A 138 -17.09 -10.69 8.18
N LYS A 139 -17.51 -11.02 9.39
CA LYS A 139 -18.83 -11.62 9.63
C LYS A 139 -19.99 -10.68 9.29
N LYS A 140 -19.76 -9.36 9.38
CA LYS A 140 -20.76 -8.30 9.15
C LYS A 140 -20.71 -7.72 7.73
N CYS A 141 -19.60 -7.89 7.00
CA CYS A 141 -19.47 -7.39 5.64
C CYS A 141 -20.53 -7.99 4.71
N ARG A 142 -21.16 -7.17 3.90
CA ARG A 142 -22.03 -7.61 2.81
C ARG A 142 -21.24 -8.30 1.71
N LYS A 143 -20.05 -7.76 1.41
CA LYS A 143 -19.11 -8.29 0.41
C LYS A 143 -17.68 -8.01 0.84
N ILE A 144 -16.79 -8.93 0.50
CA ILE A 144 -15.35 -8.82 0.69
C ILE A 144 -14.70 -8.83 -0.69
N ILE A 145 -13.84 -7.87 -0.94
CA ILE A 145 -13.00 -7.80 -2.13
C ILE A 145 -11.59 -8.18 -1.72
N THR A 146 -10.91 -8.98 -2.53
CA THR A 146 -9.49 -9.28 -2.34
C THR A 146 -8.73 -9.20 -3.67
N VAL A 147 -7.41 -9.05 -3.61
CA VAL A 147 -6.59 -8.66 -4.76
C VAL A 147 -6.03 -9.82 -5.57
N SER A 148 -6.22 -11.07 -5.13
CA SER A 148 -5.78 -12.26 -5.89
C SER A 148 -6.56 -13.52 -5.50
N HIS A 149 -6.57 -14.52 -6.39
CA HIS A 149 -7.12 -15.82 -6.07
C HIS A 149 -6.35 -16.54 -4.96
N PHE A 150 -5.04 -16.29 -4.87
CA PHE A 150 -4.22 -16.79 -3.78
C PHE A 150 -4.72 -16.28 -2.42
N GLU A 151 -4.85 -14.97 -2.24
CA GLU A 151 -5.37 -14.40 -1.00
C GLU A 151 -6.84 -14.78 -0.75
N ARG A 152 -7.67 -14.90 -1.79
CA ARG A 152 -9.04 -15.40 -1.64
C ARG A 152 -9.09 -16.77 -0.97
N ASN A 153 -8.27 -17.70 -1.40
CA ASN A 153 -8.22 -19.05 -0.83
C ASN A 153 -7.71 -19.01 0.61
N ARG A 154 -6.63 -18.26 0.88
CA ARG A 154 -6.11 -18.08 2.24
C ARG A 154 -7.14 -17.48 3.21
N ILE A 155 -7.85 -16.43 2.78
CA ILE A 155 -8.88 -15.77 3.58
C ILE A 155 -10.02 -16.76 3.88
N ARG A 156 -10.46 -17.52 2.88
CA ARG A 156 -11.52 -18.52 3.06
C ARG A 156 -11.13 -19.60 4.05
N GLU A 157 -9.96 -20.16 3.93
CA GLU A 157 -9.44 -21.23 4.78
C GLU A 157 -9.21 -20.74 6.22
N ALA A 158 -8.49 -19.61 6.39
CA ALA A 158 -8.12 -19.10 7.71
C ALA A 158 -9.29 -18.56 8.52
N LEU A 159 -10.33 -18.04 7.86
CA LEU A 159 -11.44 -17.31 8.50
C LEU A 159 -12.82 -17.95 8.26
N ASN A 160 -12.85 -19.10 7.59
CA ASN A 160 -14.06 -19.85 7.24
C ASN A 160 -15.16 -18.98 6.59
N ILE A 161 -14.76 -18.20 5.56
CA ILE A 161 -15.66 -17.30 4.84
C ILE A 161 -16.27 -18.02 3.62
N PRO A 162 -17.60 -17.99 3.40
CA PRO A 162 -18.25 -18.55 2.23
C PRO A 162 -17.74 -17.94 0.92
N ALA A 163 -17.63 -18.77 -0.12
CA ALA A 163 -17.04 -18.37 -1.41
C ALA A 163 -17.79 -17.24 -2.12
N ASP A 164 -19.11 -17.21 -1.96
CA ASP A 164 -20.01 -16.21 -2.54
C ASP A 164 -19.86 -14.82 -1.90
N ARG A 165 -19.30 -14.74 -0.70
CA ARG A 165 -19.04 -13.48 0.01
C ARG A 165 -17.73 -12.81 -0.39
N ILE A 166 -16.80 -13.51 -1.08
CA ILE A 166 -15.51 -12.98 -1.49
C ILE A 166 -15.44 -12.89 -3.01
N THR A 167 -15.10 -11.71 -3.51
CA THR A 167 -14.80 -11.47 -4.93
C THR A 167 -13.33 -11.12 -5.08
N THR A 168 -12.67 -11.76 -6.04
CA THR A 168 -11.30 -11.39 -6.42
C THR A 168 -11.35 -10.31 -7.50
N ILE A 169 -10.67 -9.20 -7.25
CA ILE A 169 -10.44 -8.13 -8.21
C ILE A 169 -8.94 -7.84 -8.19
N TYR A 170 -8.24 -8.22 -9.27
CA TYR A 170 -6.81 -7.97 -9.38
C TYR A 170 -6.52 -6.47 -9.51
N ASN A 171 -5.44 -6.02 -8.90
CA ASN A 171 -4.95 -4.66 -9.11
C ASN A 171 -4.54 -4.49 -10.58
N GLY A 172 -4.92 -3.37 -11.16
CA GLY A 172 -4.44 -2.95 -12.47
C GLY A 172 -3.09 -2.27 -12.40
N CYS A 173 -2.52 -1.99 -13.57
CA CYS A 173 -1.35 -1.12 -13.71
C CYS A 173 -1.81 0.29 -14.10
N ASN A 174 -1.27 1.31 -13.43
CA ASN A 174 -1.54 2.70 -13.81
C ASN A 174 -0.93 2.99 -15.19
N LYS A 175 -1.66 3.71 -16.05
CA LYS A 175 -1.22 4.13 -17.39
C LYS A 175 0.04 5.00 -17.40
N HIS A 176 0.42 5.53 -16.24
CA HIS A 176 1.68 6.24 -16.05
C HIS A 176 2.91 5.33 -16.25
N PHE A 177 2.80 4.04 -15.90
CA PHE A 177 3.84 3.06 -16.15
C PHE A 177 3.74 2.52 -17.57
N ARG A 178 4.45 3.13 -18.49
CA ARG A 178 4.52 2.78 -19.92
C ARG A 178 5.94 3.01 -20.44
N PRO A 179 6.36 2.36 -21.53
CA PRO A 179 7.61 2.71 -22.20
C PRO A 179 7.63 4.19 -22.59
N MET A 180 8.77 4.84 -22.37
CA MET A 180 9.02 6.25 -22.70
C MET A 180 10.12 6.33 -23.74
N ASP A 181 9.90 7.15 -24.78
CA ASP A 181 10.92 7.41 -25.81
C ASP A 181 12.02 8.34 -25.26
N ASP A 182 11.62 9.32 -24.44
CA ASP A 182 12.52 10.27 -23.80
C ASP A 182 12.49 10.08 -22.27
N ILE A 183 13.67 9.80 -21.71
CA ILE A 183 13.88 9.63 -20.27
C ILE A 183 14.39 10.95 -19.69
N ASP A 184 13.68 11.53 -18.72
CA ASP A 184 14.15 12.69 -17.98
C ASP A 184 15.32 12.32 -17.07
N MET A 185 16.52 12.53 -17.56
CA MET A 185 17.77 12.28 -16.81
C MET A 185 17.92 13.15 -15.56
N GLN A 186 17.22 14.27 -15.44
CA GLN A 186 17.24 15.08 -14.21
C GLN A 186 16.51 14.34 -13.09
N VAL A 187 15.44 13.60 -13.42
CA VAL A 187 14.76 12.72 -12.47
C VAL A 187 15.65 11.56 -12.05
N VAL A 188 16.28 10.87 -13.00
CA VAL A 188 17.19 9.74 -12.72
C VAL A 188 18.34 10.19 -11.82
N ASN A 189 18.99 11.31 -12.16
CA ASN A 189 20.17 11.84 -11.46
C ASN A 189 19.90 12.27 -10.00
N ARG A 190 18.63 12.43 -9.60
CA ARG A 190 18.28 12.64 -8.17
C ARG A 190 18.57 11.41 -7.31
N TYR A 191 18.55 10.23 -7.91
CA TYR A 191 18.60 8.96 -7.21
C TYR A 191 19.88 8.17 -7.52
N ILE A 192 20.36 8.26 -8.75
CA ILE A 192 21.57 7.56 -9.22
C ILE A 192 22.19 8.32 -10.39
N PRO A 193 23.55 8.56 -10.38
CA PRO A 193 24.22 9.33 -11.43
C PRO A 193 24.48 8.53 -12.72
N GLN A 194 23.96 7.33 -12.84
CA GLN A 194 24.19 6.40 -13.96
C GLN A 194 22.88 6.05 -14.66
N LYS A 195 22.92 5.98 -16.00
CA LYS A 195 21.73 5.65 -16.82
C LYS A 195 21.39 4.16 -16.81
N ASP A 196 22.38 3.29 -16.70
CA ASP A 196 22.21 1.83 -16.79
C ASP A 196 22.43 1.21 -15.41
N PHE A 197 21.35 0.83 -14.73
CA PHE A 197 21.36 0.31 -13.37
C PHE A 197 20.32 -0.80 -13.18
N LEU A 198 20.51 -1.59 -12.13
CA LEU A 198 19.49 -2.50 -11.62
C LEU A 198 18.64 -1.77 -10.58
N PHE A 199 17.34 -2.03 -10.54
CA PHE A 199 16.44 -1.37 -9.60
C PHE A 199 15.73 -2.40 -8.69
N PHE A 200 15.76 -2.15 -7.39
CA PHE A 200 15.03 -2.92 -6.39
C PHE A 200 14.15 -2.01 -5.54
N LEU A 201 12.84 -2.16 -5.69
CA LEU A 201 11.86 -1.51 -4.82
C LEU A 201 11.80 -2.25 -3.48
N GLY A 202 12.70 -1.86 -2.57
CA GLY A 202 12.91 -2.49 -1.27
C GLY A 202 11.85 -2.11 -0.24
N ASN A 203 12.11 -2.50 0.96
CA ASN A 203 11.45 -2.09 2.20
C ASN A 203 12.19 -2.79 3.36
N THR A 204 11.98 -2.31 4.59
CA THR A 204 12.50 -2.93 5.81
C THR A 204 11.78 -4.24 6.19
N ASP A 205 10.62 -4.55 5.58
CA ASP A 205 9.88 -5.78 5.82
C ASP A 205 10.67 -7.01 5.32
N PRO A 206 10.93 -8.02 6.14
CA PRO A 206 11.61 -9.26 5.75
C PRO A 206 11.01 -9.95 4.51
N LYS A 207 9.72 -9.77 4.25
CA LYS A 207 9.02 -10.33 3.08
C LYS A 207 9.51 -9.75 1.75
N LYS A 208 10.09 -8.56 1.75
CA LYS A 208 10.74 -7.98 0.55
C LYS A 208 12.07 -8.66 0.22
N ASN A 209 12.59 -9.48 1.14
CA ASN A 209 13.73 -10.35 0.92
C ASN A 209 15.02 -9.64 0.49
N ALA A 210 15.25 -8.44 1.02
CA ALA A 210 16.40 -7.60 0.69
C ALA A 210 17.74 -8.32 0.89
N ALA A 211 17.84 -9.19 1.91
CA ALA A 211 19.02 -9.99 2.16
C ALA A 211 19.41 -10.88 0.97
N ARG A 212 18.43 -11.59 0.38
CA ARG A 212 18.70 -12.42 -0.81
C ARG A 212 18.98 -11.60 -2.06
N VAL A 213 18.40 -10.40 -2.19
CA VAL A 213 18.73 -9.49 -3.28
C VAL A 213 20.19 -9.07 -3.20
N LEU A 214 20.71 -8.71 -2.01
CA LEU A 214 22.11 -8.38 -1.82
C LEU A 214 23.05 -9.56 -2.12
N LYS A 215 22.69 -10.79 -1.72
CA LYS A 215 23.43 -12.01 -2.09
C LYS A 215 23.47 -12.25 -3.60
N ALA A 216 22.31 -12.15 -4.25
CA ALA A 216 22.20 -12.31 -5.70
C ALA A 216 23.00 -11.23 -6.43
N TYR A 217 22.95 -10.00 -5.94
CA TYR A 217 23.71 -8.88 -6.53
C TYR A 217 25.22 -9.08 -6.37
N ARG A 218 25.70 -9.62 -5.24
CA ARG A 218 27.10 -9.99 -5.09
C ARG A 218 27.52 -11.00 -6.16
N LEU A 219 26.75 -12.08 -6.34
CA LEU A 219 27.03 -13.09 -7.37
C LEU A 219 27.00 -12.49 -8.78
N TYR A 220 26.09 -11.57 -9.06
CA TYR A 220 26.06 -10.84 -10.32
C TYR A 220 27.36 -10.07 -10.56
N LEU A 221 27.87 -9.35 -9.56
CA LEU A 221 29.14 -8.61 -9.68
C LEU A 221 30.36 -9.54 -9.86
N GLU A 222 30.32 -10.73 -9.29
CA GLU A 222 31.40 -11.73 -9.45
C GLU A 222 31.41 -12.35 -10.85
N GLN A 223 30.24 -12.56 -11.45
CA GLN A 223 30.07 -13.34 -12.69
C GLN A 223 29.89 -12.48 -13.93
N SER A 224 29.40 -11.24 -13.79
CA SER A 224 29.10 -10.38 -14.94
C SER A 224 30.32 -9.61 -15.42
N SER A 225 30.50 -9.53 -16.74
CA SER A 225 31.46 -8.63 -17.37
C SER A 225 31.07 -7.16 -17.27
N VAL A 226 29.75 -6.86 -17.19
CA VAL A 226 29.20 -5.52 -17.04
C VAL A 226 28.66 -5.35 -15.63
N LYS A 227 29.29 -4.48 -14.84
CA LYS A 227 28.93 -4.26 -13.44
C LYS A 227 28.00 -3.05 -13.30
N ARG A 228 26.68 -3.28 -13.48
CA ARG A 228 25.69 -2.25 -13.26
C ARG A 228 25.47 -1.99 -11.76
N PRO A 229 25.36 -0.74 -11.31
CA PRO A 229 25.03 -0.43 -9.94
C PRO A 229 23.60 -0.87 -9.60
N LEU A 230 23.32 -1.06 -8.30
CA LEU A 230 21.99 -1.39 -7.79
C LEU A 230 21.40 -0.20 -7.03
N LEU A 231 20.30 0.33 -7.56
CA LEU A 231 19.46 1.32 -6.89
C LEU A 231 18.45 0.60 -6.00
N ILE A 232 18.43 0.91 -4.70
CA ILE A 232 17.55 0.31 -3.71
C ILE A 232 16.68 1.39 -3.09
N ALA A 233 15.37 1.36 -3.32
CA ALA A 233 14.43 2.24 -2.66
C ALA A 233 14.08 1.78 -1.23
N ASP A 234 13.63 2.71 -0.40
CA ASP A 234 13.06 2.49 0.94
C ASP A 234 13.97 1.76 1.96
N LEU A 235 15.28 1.77 1.74
CA LEU A 235 16.26 1.30 2.72
C LEU A 235 17.21 2.42 3.14
N THR A 236 17.55 2.43 4.41
CA THR A 236 18.55 3.34 4.99
C THR A 236 19.94 2.70 4.99
N GLU A 237 20.99 3.53 5.07
CA GLU A 237 22.36 3.04 5.17
C GLU A 237 22.55 2.07 6.33
N SER A 238 22.06 2.42 7.52
CA SER A 238 22.15 1.56 8.71
C SER A 238 21.48 0.20 8.52
N ARG A 239 20.40 0.14 7.75
CA ARG A 239 19.74 -1.12 7.42
C ARG A 239 20.54 -1.94 6.42
N ILE A 240 21.13 -1.32 5.41
CA ILE A 240 22.04 -1.98 4.48
C ILE A 240 23.24 -2.56 5.24
N ASP A 241 23.88 -1.80 6.11
CA ASP A 241 25.01 -2.26 6.92
C ASP A 241 24.67 -3.47 7.77
N SER A 242 23.52 -3.42 8.46
CA SER A 242 23.02 -4.54 9.25
C SER A 242 22.81 -5.79 8.39
N LEU A 243 22.25 -5.65 7.19
CA LEU A 243 22.02 -6.78 6.27
C LEU A 243 23.34 -7.36 5.75
N LEU A 244 24.31 -6.51 5.36
CA LEU A 244 25.62 -6.95 4.90
C LEU A 244 26.34 -7.74 5.99
N GLN A 245 26.33 -7.23 7.23
CA GLN A 245 26.94 -7.90 8.38
C GLN A 245 26.26 -9.23 8.70
N GLN A 246 24.92 -9.27 8.78
CA GLN A 246 24.16 -10.48 9.08
C GLN A 246 24.37 -11.60 8.05
N GLU A 247 24.54 -11.22 6.79
CA GLU A 247 24.72 -12.16 5.69
C GLU A 247 26.17 -12.48 5.35
N GLY A 248 27.13 -11.92 6.10
CA GLY A 248 28.57 -12.11 5.86
C GLY A 248 29.04 -11.57 4.52
N ILE A 249 28.41 -10.50 4.04
CA ILE A 249 28.77 -9.84 2.78
C ILE A 249 29.72 -8.69 3.09
N GLY A 250 30.87 -8.67 2.43
CA GLY A 250 31.87 -7.62 2.65
C GLY A 250 31.41 -6.23 2.23
N ASN A 251 31.93 -5.20 2.90
CA ASN A 251 31.58 -3.80 2.63
C ASN A 251 31.96 -3.30 1.22
N ALA A 252 32.80 -4.02 0.49
CA ALA A 252 33.15 -3.71 -0.89
C ALA A 252 31.92 -3.66 -1.82
N LEU A 253 30.80 -4.33 -1.45
CA LEU A 253 29.56 -4.25 -2.18
C LEU A 253 28.98 -2.82 -2.16
N LYS A 254 29.16 -2.04 -1.09
CA LYS A 254 28.57 -0.71 -0.90
C LYS A 254 28.93 0.28 -2.01
N GLN A 255 30.11 0.19 -2.60
CA GLN A 255 30.54 1.07 -3.70
C GLN A 255 29.66 0.95 -4.96
N HIS A 256 28.88 -0.11 -5.08
CA HIS A 256 27.95 -0.37 -6.19
C HIS A 256 26.48 -0.17 -5.80
N LEU A 257 26.19 0.24 -4.56
CA LEU A 257 24.82 0.42 -4.05
C LEU A 257 24.45 1.91 -3.96
N TYR A 258 23.25 2.23 -4.41
CA TYR A 258 22.61 3.53 -4.23
C TYR A 258 21.31 3.32 -3.45
N TYR A 259 21.15 4.00 -2.32
CA TYR A 259 19.98 3.85 -1.41
C TYR A 259 19.48 5.23 -0.95
N PRO A 260 18.83 5.98 -1.85
CA PRO A 260 18.40 7.36 -1.60
C PRO A 260 17.25 7.48 -0.59
N GLY A 261 16.78 6.35 -0.04
CA GLY A 261 15.59 6.30 0.81
C GLY A 261 14.32 6.20 -0.01
N TYR A 262 13.30 6.98 0.37
CA TYR A 262 12.00 6.98 -0.32
C TYR A 262 12.13 7.59 -1.73
N ILE A 263 11.61 6.85 -2.71
CA ILE A 263 11.49 7.31 -4.10
C ILE A 263 10.04 7.72 -4.35
N ARG A 264 9.85 8.96 -4.85
CA ARG A 264 8.51 9.46 -5.13
C ARG A 264 7.84 8.62 -6.22
N ASN A 265 6.56 8.30 -6.03
CA ASN A 265 5.81 7.48 -6.98
C ASN A 265 5.75 8.11 -8.39
N ALA A 266 5.73 9.44 -8.48
CA ALA A 266 5.77 10.15 -9.76
C ALA A 266 7.07 9.90 -10.55
N ASP A 267 8.18 9.62 -9.87
CA ASP A 267 9.48 9.41 -10.48
C ASP A 267 9.73 7.91 -10.86
N LEU A 268 8.93 6.99 -10.31
CA LEU A 268 9.13 5.55 -10.52
C LEU A 268 9.03 5.15 -11.99
N ALA A 269 8.09 5.72 -12.74
CA ALA A 269 7.94 5.38 -14.17
C ALA A 269 9.20 5.72 -14.96
N THR A 270 9.85 6.86 -14.66
CA THR A 270 11.12 7.27 -15.28
C THR A 270 12.26 6.31 -14.90
N LEU A 271 12.30 5.86 -13.64
CA LEU A 271 13.34 4.93 -13.17
C LEU A 271 13.19 3.51 -13.71
N TYR A 272 11.98 3.10 -14.13
CA TYR A 272 11.72 1.81 -14.76
C TYR A 272 12.04 1.79 -16.27
N ASN A 273 12.24 2.95 -16.89
CA ASN A 273 12.60 3.12 -18.28
C ASN A 273 14.12 3.35 -18.47
#